data_fc830fef0a953f1f6b446c99006d2f86
#
_entry.id   fc830fef0a953f1f6b446c99006d2f86
#
_cell.length_a   1.000
_cell.length_b   1.000
_cell.length_c   1.000
_cell.angle_alpha   90.00
_cell.angle_beta   90.00
_cell.angle_gamma   90.00
#
_symmetry.space_group_name_H-M   'P 1'
#
loop_
_entity.id
_entity.type
_entity.pdbx_description
1 polymer ?
#
loop_
_entity_poly.entity_id
_entity_poly.type
_entity_poly.pdbx_seq_one_letter_code
_entity_poly.pdbx_strand_id
1 'polypeptide(L)'
;MTSGYPETPSGKPHGGEDYVPVNKTPESNWDIYAVSSGSVYIAKKQKGDHAGGYGAYGNYIVYICDNGFWVLCAHLAKLPFVKAGERVAEGELIGVAGATGNVTGRHLHIELADMRGVEYDRADWYAKFKAHRVRPGEYIDFRSYGEEGFFVKTWKNGSTVERVYQTTADCKARRNHIGSLAPRESCECRGIIDGVYLVVYRVNGTDSFKCGFVNYSGGVR
;
A
#
# COMPACT_ATOMS: atom_id res chain seq x y z
N MET A 1 -9.15 8.12 -7.81
CA MET A 1 -9.73 7.08 -8.68
C MET A 1 -9.95 7.65 -10.06
N THR A 2 -9.56 6.93 -11.11
CA THR A 2 -9.72 7.35 -12.52
C THR A 2 -10.71 6.47 -13.27
N SER A 3 -10.92 5.25 -12.84
CA SER A 3 -11.91 4.31 -13.38
C SER A 3 -12.47 3.44 -12.26
N GLY A 4 -13.76 3.17 -12.28
CA GLY A 4 -14.46 2.49 -11.18
C GLY A 4 -14.86 1.05 -11.51
N TYR A 5 -15.42 0.38 -10.53
CA TYR A 5 -15.99 -0.98 -10.55
C TYR A 5 -17.51 -0.87 -10.47
N PRO A 6 -18.32 -1.73 -11.10
CA PRO A 6 -17.92 -2.82 -12.02
C PRO A 6 -17.73 -2.40 -13.47
N GLU A 7 -17.86 -1.12 -13.77
CA GLU A 7 -17.77 -0.58 -15.12
C GLU A 7 -16.92 0.69 -15.18
N THR A 8 -16.23 0.86 -16.30
CA THR A 8 -15.56 2.12 -16.62
C THR A 8 -16.59 3.24 -16.85
N PRO A 9 -16.19 4.53 -16.87
CA PRO A 9 -17.09 5.62 -17.24
C PRO A 9 -17.73 5.48 -18.64
N SER A 10 -17.13 4.67 -19.53
CA SER A 10 -17.67 4.36 -20.86
C SER A 10 -18.57 3.11 -20.89
N GLY A 11 -18.92 2.54 -19.75
CA GLY A 11 -19.80 1.36 -19.62
C GLY A 11 -19.15 0.03 -19.99
N LYS A 12 -17.82 -0.05 -20.07
CA LYS A 12 -17.12 -1.33 -20.30
C LYS A 12 -16.90 -2.06 -18.98
N PRO A 13 -17.06 -3.41 -18.93
CA PRO A 13 -16.78 -4.19 -17.74
C PRO A 13 -15.36 -3.92 -17.22
N HIS A 14 -15.26 -3.64 -15.91
CA HIS A 14 -14.01 -3.34 -15.22
C HIS A 14 -13.93 -4.14 -13.93
N GLY A 15 -12.90 -4.97 -13.80
CA GLY A 15 -12.79 -5.94 -12.70
C GLY A 15 -12.34 -5.33 -11.38
N GLY A 16 -11.91 -4.07 -11.36
CA GLY A 16 -11.38 -3.38 -10.20
C GLY A 16 -11.55 -1.88 -10.28
N GLU A 17 -10.69 -1.17 -9.61
CA GLU A 17 -10.63 0.30 -9.65
C GLU A 17 -9.23 0.76 -10.03
N ASP A 18 -9.16 1.88 -10.78
CA ASP A 18 -7.90 2.46 -11.22
C ASP A 18 -7.58 3.73 -10.42
N TYR A 19 -6.35 3.79 -9.94
CA TYR A 19 -5.84 4.89 -9.11
C TYR A 19 -4.58 5.51 -9.69
N VAL A 20 -4.49 6.82 -9.57
CA VAL A 20 -3.29 7.61 -9.84
C VAL A 20 -3.02 8.51 -8.63
N PRO A 21 -1.77 8.93 -8.41
CA PRO A 21 -1.47 9.89 -7.35
C PRO A 21 -2.31 11.16 -7.47
N VAL A 22 -2.71 11.72 -6.34
CA VAL A 22 -3.27 13.07 -6.27
C VAL A 22 -2.19 14.05 -6.73
N ASN A 23 -2.56 15.05 -7.52
CA ASN A 23 -1.60 16.02 -8.09
C ASN A 23 -0.48 15.35 -8.90
N LYS A 24 -0.87 14.55 -9.90
CA LYS A 24 0.03 13.81 -10.78
C LYS A 24 1.10 14.71 -11.40
N THR A 25 2.34 14.56 -10.92
CA THR A 25 3.56 15.21 -11.44
C THR A 25 4.60 14.14 -11.80
N PRO A 26 5.68 14.48 -12.51
CA PRO A 26 6.78 13.54 -12.76
C PRO A 26 7.36 12.94 -11.46
N GLU A 27 7.35 13.71 -10.37
CA GLU A 27 7.88 13.35 -9.05
C GLU A 27 6.86 12.64 -8.16
N SER A 28 5.62 12.43 -8.63
CA SER A 28 4.59 11.75 -7.85
C SER A 28 5.05 10.39 -7.39
N ASN A 29 4.73 10.05 -6.15
CA ASN A 29 4.99 8.71 -5.64
C ASN A 29 4.05 7.71 -6.34
N TRP A 30 4.63 6.68 -6.94
CA TRP A 30 3.93 5.59 -7.62
C TRP A 30 4.12 4.27 -6.90
N ASP A 31 4.68 4.29 -5.71
CA ASP A 31 4.89 3.12 -4.89
C ASP A 31 3.55 2.49 -4.48
N ILE A 32 3.53 1.17 -4.48
CA ILE A 32 2.37 0.38 -4.10
C ILE A 32 2.71 -0.37 -2.82
N TYR A 33 1.88 -0.15 -1.83
CA TYR A 33 2.02 -0.79 -0.52
C TYR A 33 0.92 -1.83 -0.32
N ALA A 34 1.22 -2.87 0.45
CA ALA A 34 0.24 -3.87 0.82
C ALA A 34 -0.85 -3.25 1.70
N VAL A 35 -2.11 -3.39 1.30
CA VAL A 35 -3.27 -2.81 2.00
C VAL A 35 -3.67 -3.59 3.25
N SER A 36 -3.08 -4.75 3.46
CA SER A 36 -3.25 -5.62 4.64
C SER A 36 -2.12 -6.64 4.68
N SER A 37 -1.80 -7.14 5.86
CA SER A 37 -0.87 -8.25 6.00
C SER A 37 -1.43 -9.51 5.36
N GLY A 38 -0.54 -10.34 4.77
CA GLY A 38 -0.97 -11.52 4.07
C GLY A 38 0.18 -12.35 3.49
N SER A 39 -0.17 -13.32 2.63
CA SER A 39 0.79 -14.18 1.92
C SER A 39 0.69 -14.00 0.42
N VAL A 40 1.81 -13.81 -0.24
CA VAL A 40 1.87 -13.62 -1.69
C VAL A 40 1.55 -14.95 -2.39
N TYR A 41 0.49 -14.95 -3.19
CA TYR A 41 0.06 -16.11 -3.96
C TYR A 41 0.69 -16.13 -5.36
N ILE A 42 0.73 -14.97 -6.03
CA ILE A 42 1.33 -14.78 -7.35
C ILE A 42 2.12 -13.47 -7.36
N ALA A 43 3.34 -13.52 -7.92
CA ALA A 43 4.15 -12.33 -8.21
C ALA A 43 4.90 -12.60 -9.52
N LYS A 44 4.40 -12.08 -10.65
CA LYS A 44 5.00 -12.39 -11.95
C LYS A 44 4.71 -11.36 -13.03
N LYS A 45 5.49 -11.49 -14.13
CA LYS A 45 5.17 -10.90 -15.42
C LYS A 45 4.23 -11.83 -16.17
N GLN A 46 3.18 -11.29 -16.70
CA GLN A 46 2.34 -11.99 -17.64
C GLN A 46 3.03 -12.13 -18.99
N LYS A 47 2.96 -13.31 -19.59
CA LYS A 47 3.45 -13.56 -20.96
C LYS A 47 2.27 -13.48 -21.93
N GLY A 48 2.41 -12.59 -22.94
CA GLY A 48 1.47 -12.48 -24.06
C GLY A 48 0.30 -11.52 -23.82
N ASP A 49 -0.18 -10.95 -24.90
CA ASP A 49 -1.42 -10.19 -25.00
C ASP A 49 -2.53 -11.19 -25.36
N HIS A 50 -3.37 -11.50 -24.41
CA HIS A 50 -4.43 -12.47 -24.63
C HIS A 50 -5.78 -11.82 -24.41
N ALA A 51 -6.53 -11.70 -25.49
CA ALA A 51 -7.94 -11.40 -25.44
C ALA A 51 -8.65 -12.43 -24.52
N GLY A 52 -9.09 -11.98 -23.34
CA GLY A 52 -9.91 -12.75 -22.43
C GLY A 52 -9.21 -13.45 -21.25
N GLY A 53 -7.90 -13.27 -21.06
CA GLY A 53 -7.17 -13.86 -19.94
C GLY A 53 -6.30 -12.85 -19.18
N TYR A 54 -5.44 -13.36 -18.33
CA TYR A 54 -4.49 -12.60 -17.52
C TYR A 54 -3.56 -11.63 -18.31
N GLY A 55 -3.62 -11.60 -19.68
CA GLY A 55 -2.80 -10.80 -20.59
C GLY A 55 -2.94 -9.31 -20.40
N ALA A 56 -4.07 -8.88 -19.87
CA ALA A 56 -4.33 -7.47 -19.61
C ALA A 56 -3.49 -6.89 -18.48
N TYR A 57 -3.09 -7.69 -17.48
CA TYR A 57 -2.49 -7.20 -16.23
C TYR A 57 -1.01 -6.76 -16.30
N GLY A 58 -0.27 -7.20 -17.32
CA GLY A 58 1.16 -6.92 -17.39
C GLY A 58 1.94 -7.55 -16.23
N ASN A 59 2.75 -6.79 -15.53
CA ASN A 59 3.35 -7.23 -14.27
C ASN A 59 2.31 -7.08 -13.17
N TYR A 60 2.13 -8.13 -12.35
CA TYR A 60 1.10 -8.11 -11.32
C TYR A 60 1.46 -8.97 -10.10
N ILE A 61 0.79 -8.69 -9.00
CA ILE A 61 0.84 -9.44 -7.76
C ILE A 61 -0.59 -9.81 -7.33
N VAL A 62 -0.74 -11.00 -6.78
CA VAL A 62 -1.92 -11.42 -6.02
C VAL A 62 -1.47 -11.87 -4.65
N TYR A 63 -2.08 -11.38 -3.60
CA TYR A 63 -1.82 -11.84 -2.25
C TYR A 63 -3.11 -12.07 -1.47
N ILE A 64 -3.05 -13.00 -0.53
CA ILE A 64 -4.13 -13.45 0.33
C ILE A 64 -3.95 -12.75 1.67
N CYS A 65 -4.86 -11.85 1.98
CA CYS A 65 -4.88 -11.14 3.25
C CYS A 65 -5.24 -12.07 4.41
N ASP A 66 -4.72 -11.79 5.60
CA ASP A 66 -5.00 -12.59 6.80
C ASP A 66 -6.49 -12.57 7.20
N ASN A 67 -7.24 -11.56 6.78
CA ASN A 67 -8.68 -11.43 6.98
C ASN A 67 -9.53 -12.16 5.91
N GLY A 68 -8.89 -12.89 4.98
CA GLY A 68 -9.56 -13.73 3.97
C GLY A 68 -9.93 -13.00 2.68
N PHE A 69 -9.66 -11.71 2.53
CA PHE A 69 -9.73 -11.03 1.25
C PHE A 69 -8.51 -11.35 0.39
N TRP A 70 -8.71 -11.33 -0.93
CA TRP A 70 -7.64 -11.42 -1.90
C TRP A 70 -7.50 -10.11 -2.65
N VAL A 71 -6.26 -9.66 -2.82
CA VAL A 71 -5.92 -8.43 -3.52
C VAL A 71 -5.09 -8.75 -4.75
N LEU A 72 -5.46 -8.15 -5.88
CA LEU A 72 -4.67 -8.15 -7.11
C LEU A 72 -4.27 -6.71 -7.44
N CYS A 73 -2.98 -6.46 -7.57
CA CYS A 73 -2.44 -5.19 -8.07
C CYS A 73 -1.76 -5.43 -9.41
N ALA A 74 -2.14 -4.67 -10.44
CA ALA A 74 -1.69 -4.85 -11.80
C ALA A 74 -1.01 -3.61 -12.40
N HIS A 75 -0.51 -3.79 -13.64
CA HIS A 75 0.20 -2.80 -14.45
C HIS A 75 1.48 -2.27 -13.83
N LEU A 76 2.14 -3.09 -12.96
CA LEU A 76 3.36 -2.69 -12.29
C LEU A 76 4.47 -2.35 -13.28
N ALA A 77 5.26 -1.33 -12.99
CA ALA A 77 6.38 -0.88 -13.82
C ALA A 77 7.47 -1.95 -13.97
N LYS A 78 7.66 -2.74 -12.91
CA LYS A 78 8.63 -3.83 -12.82
C LYS A 78 7.96 -5.07 -12.23
N LEU A 79 8.69 -6.18 -12.13
CA LEU A 79 8.25 -7.29 -11.29
C LEU A 79 8.01 -6.82 -9.86
N PRO A 80 7.04 -7.41 -9.15
CA PRO A 80 6.86 -7.15 -7.73
C PRO A 80 8.17 -7.31 -6.94
N PHE A 81 8.32 -6.55 -5.87
CA PHE A 81 9.49 -6.61 -5.00
C PHE A 81 9.50 -7.85 -4.10
N VAL A 82 8.36 -8.51 -4.01
CA VAL A 82 8.12 -9.72 -3.23
C VAL A 82 7.81 -10.92 -4.15
N LYS A 83 8.00 -12.14 -3.66
CA LYS A 83 7.82 -13.37 -4.42
C LYS A 83 6.65 -14.20 -3.90
N ALA A 84 6.11 -15.07 -4.75
CA ALA A 84 5.11 -16.04 -4.33
C ALA A 84 5.63 -16.89 -3.16
N GLY A 85 4.81 -17.08 -2.14
CA GLY A 85 5.12 -17.75 -0.89
C GLY A 85 5.68 -16.85 0.21
N GLU A 86 6.10 -15.62 -0.08
CA GLU A 86 6.53 -14.67 0.94
C GLU A 86 5.34 -14.07 1.69
N ARG A 87 5.59 -13.65 2.93
CA ARG A 87 4.67 -12.85 3.73
C ARG A 87 4.88 -11.39 3.44
N VAL A 88 3.81 -10.62 3.44
CA VAL A 88 3.84 -9.15 3.41
C VAL A 88 3.14 -8.60 4.64
N ALA A 89 3.69 -7.54 5.19
CA ALA A 89 3.04 -6.76 6.24
C ALA A 89 2.18 -5.66 5.62
N GLU A 90 1.12 -5.26 6.31
CA GLU A 90 0.38 -4.05 5.95
C GLU A 90 1.33 -2.85 5.87
N GLY A 91 1.22 -2.05 4.81
CA GLY A 91 2.12 -0.94 4.53
C GLY A 91 3.49 -1.32 3.97
N GLU A 92 3.77 -2.59 3.71
CA GLU A 92 5.01 -3.01 3.06
C GLU A 92 5.02 -2.61 1.58
N LEU A 93 6.16 -2.10 1.09
CA LEU A 93 6.35 -1.74 -0.31
C LEU A 93 6.44 -3.01 -1.16
N ILE A 94 5.43 -3.24 -2.00
CA ILE A 94 5.31 -4.45 -2.82
C ILE A 94 5.57 -4.23 -4.31
N GLY A 95 5.59 -2.97 -4.77
CA GLY A 95 5.82 -2.66 -6.18
C GLY A 95 5.71 -1.17 -6.49
N VAL A 96 5.74 -0.88 -7.78
CA VAL A 96 5.58 0.48 -8.32
C VAL A 96 4.56 0.43 -9.44
N ALA A 97 3.55 1.30 -9.42
CA ALA A 97 2.58 1.41 -10.50
C ALA A 97 3.27 1.80 -11.82
N GLY A 98 2.79 1.23 -12.90
CA GLY A 98 3.35 1.40 -14.22
C GLY A 98 2.29 1.44 -15.32
N ALA A 99 2.71 1.04 -16.52
CA ALA A 99 1.86 0.96 -17.69
C ALA A 99 2.13 -0.34 -18.48
N THR A 100 2.40 -1.44 -17.79
CA THR A 100 2.57 -2.75 -18.43
C THR A 100 1.24 -3.44 -18.64
N GLY A 101 1.15 -4.29 -19.66
CA GLY A 101 -0.11 -4.93 -20.04
C GLY A 101 -0.94 -4.07 -21.02
N ASN A 102 -2.25 -4.27 -21.02
CA ASN A 102 -3.16 -3.58 -21.95
C ASN A 102 -3.74 -2.31 -21.33
N VAL A 103 -2.97 -1.23 -21.33
CA VAL A 103 -3.34 0.04 -20.71
C VAL A 103 -2.89 1.23 -21.57
N THR A 104 -3.55 2.38 -21.39
CA THR A 104 -3.26 3.62 -22.12
C THR A 104 -2.35 4.57 -21.34
N GLY A 105 -2.10 4.33 -20.08
CA GLY A 105 -1.28 5.20 -19.24
C GLY A 105 -0.92 4.59 -17.89
N ARG A 106 -0.03 5.24 -17.17
CA ARG A 106 0.45 4.80 -15.86
C ARG A 106 -0.64 4.96 -14.81
N HIS A 107 -0.98 3.86 -14.14
CA HIS A 107 -1.92 3.79 -13.02
C HIS A 107 -1.72 2.52 -12.21
N LEU A 108 -2.30 2.44 -11.03
CA LEU A 108 -2.54 1.21 -10.30
C LEU A 108 -3.94 0.71 -10.65
N HIS A 109 -4.04 -0.50 -11.18
CA HIS A 109 -5.29 -1.25 -11.21
C HIS A 109 -5.33 -2.18 -10.01
N ILE A 110 -6.36 -2.07 -9.18
CA ILE A 110 -6.55 -2.91 -8.01
C ILE A 110 -7.89 -3.63 -8.06
N GLU A 111 -7.86 -4.93 -7.83
CA GLU A 111 -9.05 -5.77 -7.65
C GLU A 111 -9.06 -6.34 -6.24
N LEU A 112 -10.25 -6.46 -5.67
CA LEU A 112 -10.48 -7.07 -4.38
C LEU A 112 -11.53 -8.17 -4.52
N ALA A 113 -11.33 -9.31 -3.85
CA ALA A 113 -12.32 -10.36 -3.77
C ALA A 113 -12.51 -10.84 -2.33
N ASP A 114 -13.75 -11.02 -1.92
CA ASP A 114 -14.09 -11.65 -0.64
C ASP A 114 -14.07 -13.17 -0.82
N MET A 115 -12.97 -13.78 -0.42
CA MET A 115 -12.75 -15.22 -0.58
C MET A 115 -12.98 -16.02 0.71
N ARG A 116 -13.56 -15.39 1.73
CA ARG A 116 -13.86 -16.06 3.00
C ARG A 116 -14.81 -17.24 2.80
N GLY A 117 -14.38 -18.43 3.21
CA GLY A 117 -15.15 -19.66 3.06
C GLY A 117 -15.27 -20.17 1.61
N VAL A 118 -14.57 -19.58 0.65
CA VAL A 118 -14.57 -20.03 -0.74
C VAL A 118 -13.50 -21.09 -0.93
N GLU A 119 -13.90 -22.29 -1.32
CA GLU A 119 -12.95 -23.33 -1.73
C GLU A 119 -12.44 -23.06 -3.14
N TYR A 120 -11.14 -23.20 -3.34
CA TYR A 120 -10.47 -23.01 -4.62
C TYR A 120 -9.26 -23.94 -4.75
N ASP A 121 -8.87 -24.22 -5.97
CA ASP A 121 -7.60 -24.86 -6.30
C ASP A 121 -6.76 -23.96 -7.24
N ARG A 122 -5.57 -24.48 -7.63
CA ARG A 122 -4.67 -23.73 -8.49
C ARG A 122 -5.21 -23.54 -9.91
N ALA A 123 -6.14 -24.35 -10.36
CA ALA A 123 -6.69 -24.30 -11.71
C ALA A 123 -7.88 -23.32 -11.78
N ASP A 124 -8.68 -23.23 -10.72
CA ASP A 124 -9.94 -22.48 -10.71
C ASP A 124 -9.89 -21.15 -9.92
N TRP A 125 -8.80 -20.88 -9.18
CA TRP A 125 -8.69 -19.72 -8.28
C TRP A 125 -9.13 -18.41 -8.94
N TYR A 126 -8.78 -18.18 -10.21
CA TYR A 126 -9.12 -16.94 -10.88
C TYR A 126 -10.60 -16.84 -11.24
N ALA A 127 -11.24 -17.95 -11.62
CA ALA A 127 -12.68 -17.99 -11.82
C ALA A 127 -13.41 -17.67 -10.51
N LYS A 128 -12.98 -18.28 -9.41
CA LYS A 128 -13.50 -18.02 -8.06
C LYS A 128 -13.25 -16.57 -7.64
N PHE A 129 -12.02 -16.07 -7.79
CA PHE A 129 -11.68 -14.68 -7.53
C PHE A 129 -12.60 -13.72 -8.28
N LYS A 130 -12.79 -13.91 -9.59
CA LYS A 130 -13.70 -13.07 -10.39
C LYS A 130 -15.14 -13.11 -9.93
N ALA A 131 -15.63 -14.28 -9.54
CA ALA A 131 -17.00 -14.46 -9.08
C ALA A 131 -17.29 -13.78 -7.73
N HIS A 132 -16.24 -13.56 -6.92
CA HIS A 132 -16.35 -12.98 -5.57
C HIS A 132 -15.74 -11.58 -5.49
N ARG A 133 -15.51 -10.92 -6.64
CA ARG A 133 -15.05 -9.54 -6.65
C ARG A 133 -16.01 -8.62 -5.93
N VAL A 134 -15.43 -7.71 -5.18
CA VAL A 134 -16.14 -6.62 -4.51
C VAL A 134 -15.49 -5.29 -4.90
N ARG A 135 -16.18 -4.18 -4.65
CA ARG A 135 -15.65 -2.86 -4.96
C ARG A 135 -14.51 -2.52 -4.00
N PRO A 136 -13.27 -2.33 -4.47
CA PRO A 136 -12.13 -2.03 -3.58
C PRO A 136 -12.38 -0.84 -2.64
N GLY A 137 -12.91 0.28 -3.15
CA GLY A 137 -13.15 1.49 -2.37
C GLY A 137 -14.24 1.39 -1.29
N GLU A 138 -14.98 0.27 -1.19
CA GLU A 138 -15.90 0.00 -0.09
C GLU A 138 -15.22 -0.68 1.11
N TYR A 139 -14.04 -1.27 0.89
CA TYR A 139 -13.30 -2.06 1.89
C TYR A 139 -11.92 -1.47 2.19
N ILE A 140 -11.35 -0.73 1.25
CA ILE A 140 -10.04 -0.09 1.37
C ILE A 140 -10.26 1.42 1.34
N ASP A 141 -9.97 2.08 2.44
CA ASP A 141 -10.02 3.53 2.48
C ASP A 141 -8.74 4.13 1.85
N PHE A 142 -8.77 4.30 0.53
CA PHE A 142 -7.66 4.92 -0.21
C PHE A 142 -7.42 6.39 0.17
N ARG A 143 -8.35 7.04 0.88
CA ARG A 143 -8.18 8.40 1.38
C ARG A 143 -7.37 8.41 2.66
N SER A 144 -7.54 7.40 3.50
CA SER A 144 -6.72 7.23 4.70
C SER A 144 -5.27 6.85 4.40
N TYR A 145 -5.01 6.17 3.28
CA TYR A 145 -3.65 5.99 2.74
C TYR A 145 -3.02 7.31 2.24
N GLY A 146 -3.79 8.37 2.05
CA GLY A 146 -3.32 9.73 1.77
C GLY A 146 -3.19 10.61 3.00
N GLU A 147 -3.93 10.30 4.08
CA GLU A 147 -3.92 11.03 5.36
C GLU A 147 -3.36 10.18 6.52
N GLU A 148 -3.55 8.85 6.49
CA GLU A 148 -2.99 7.84 7.41
C GLU A 148 -2.16 6.81 6.63
N GLY A 149 -1.35 7.15 5.73
CA GLY A 149 -0.48 6.25 5.00
C GLY A 149 0.93 6.80 4.95
N PHE A 150 1.70 6.28 4.04
CA PHE A 150 3.04 6.79 3.82
C PHE A 150 2.99 8.08 3.00
N PHE A 151 3.42 9.15 3.59
CA PHE A 151 3.64 10.46 2.96
C PHE A 151 5.00 11.01 3.40
N VAL A 152 5.51 11.94 2.64
CA VAL A 152 6.72 12.67 3.05
C VAL A 152 6.30 14.09 3.40
N LYS A 153 6.25 14.37 4.69
CA LYS A 153 5.99 15.71 5.24
C LYS A 153 7.01 16.02 6.33
N THR A 154 7.11 17.27 6.70
CA THR A 154 7.88 17.66 7.87
C THR A 154 7.03 17.47 9.11
N TRP A 155 7.52 16.68 10.05
CA TRP A 155 6.98 16.60 11.40
C TRP A 155 7.81 17.51 12.31
N LYS A 156 7.17 18.32 13.11
CA LYS A 156 7.84 19.22 14.06
C LYS A 156 7.42 18.94 15.48
N ASN A 157 8.38 18.67 16.34
CA ASN A 157 8.13 18.44 17.76
C ASN A 157 7.58 19.70 18.45
N GLY A 158 6.80 19.46 19.52
CA GLY A 158 6.31 20.49 20.43
C GLY A 158 7.39 21.11 21.30
N SER A 159 6.99 21.64 22.46
CA SER A 159 7.88 22.29 23.42
C SER A 159 8.57 21.33 24.39
N THR A 160 8.27 20.04 24.33
CA THR A 160 8.81 19.01 25.21
C THR A 160 9.57 17.95 24.44
N VAL A 161 10.38 17.15 25.13
CA VAL A 161 11.03 15.98 24.51
C VAL A 161 9.94 14.95 24.15
N GLU A 162 9.93 14.53 22.89
CA GLU A 162 9.08 13.42 22.42
C GLU A 162 9.89 12.13 22.34
N ARG A 163 9.33 11.04 22.83
CA ARG A 163 9.96 9.72 22.77
C ARG A 163 9.60 9.01 21.47
N VAL A 164 10.58 8.28 20.93
CA VAL A 164 10.42 7.50 19.70
C VAL A 164 10.40 6.02 20.07
N TYR A 165 9.48 5.28 19.45
CA TYR A 165 9.20 3.87 19.75
C TYR A 165 9.38 3.00 18.51
N GLN A 166 9.70 1.72 18.71
CA GLN A 166 9.91 0.79 17.61
C GLN A 166 8.58 0.29 17.01
N THR A 167 7.53 0.19 17.80
CA THR A 167 6.23 -0.31 17.37
C THR A 167 5.12 0.69 17.71
N THR A 168 4.00 0.62 16.99
CA THR A 168 2.81 1.42 17.28
C THR A 168 2.23 1.09 18.66
N ALA A 169 2.27 -0.19 19.05
CA ALA A 169 1.81 -0.65 20.36
C ALA A 169 2.64 -0.07 21.51
N ASP A 170 3.96 -0.05 21.39
CA ASP A 170 4.83 0.55 22.42
C ASP A 170 4.66 2.07 22.46
N CYS A 171 4.43 2.70 21.31
CA CYS A 171 4.16 4.13 21.22
C CYS A 171 2.87 4.50 21.97
N LYS A 172 1.78 3.77 21.73
CA LYS A 172 0.50 3.95 22.43
C LYS A 172 0.62 3.68 23.94
N ALA A 173 1.36 2.64 24.32
CA ALA A 173 1.60 2.27 25.69
C ALA A 173 2.70 3.10 26.37
N ARG A 174 3.42 3.95 25.65
CA ARG A 174 4.53 4.79 26.11
C ARG A 174 5.65 4.02 26.83
N ARG A 175 5.99 2.84 26.32
CA ARG A 175 7.03 1.96 26.89
C ARG A 175 8.07 1.56 25.85
N ASN A 176 9.23 1.04 26.27
CA ASN A 176 10.28 0.52 25.37
C ASN A 176 10.71 1.53 24.29
N HIS A 177 10.90 2.79 24.66
CA HIS A 177 11.36 3.79 23.71
C HIS A 177 12.79 3.50 23.20
N ILE A 178 13.04 3.79 21.94
CA ILE A 178 14.31 3.54 21.26
C ILE A 178 15.11 4.81 20.97
N GLY A 179 14.52 5.97 21.23
CA GLY A 179 15.13 7.26 21.00
C GLY A 179 14.23 8.40 21.47
N SER A 180 14.66 9.62 21.18
CA SER A 180 13.90 10.83 21.51
C SER A 180 14.21 11.95 20.50
N LEU A 181 13.27 12.85 20.34
CA LEU A 181 13.35 14.09 19.58
C LEU A 181 13.36 15.28 20.56
N ALA A 182 14.28 16.19 20.36
CA ALA A 182 14.40 17.38 21.20
C ALA A 182 13.18 18.33 21.00
N PRO A 183 12.91 19.23 21.96
CA PRO A 183 11.90 20.26 21.76
C PRO A 183 12.13 21.04 20.46
N ARG A 184 11.05 21.24 19.67
CA ARG A 184 11.05 21.96 18.39
C ARG A 184 11.91 21.33 17.29
N GLU A 185 12.48 20.17 17.50
CA GLU A 185 13.21 19.42 16.48
C GLU A 185 12.26 19.06 15.32
N SER A 186 12.77 19.15 14.10
CA SER A 186 12.05 18.72 12.91
C SER A 186 12.67 17.46 12.34
N CYS A 187 11.84 16.55 11.88
CA CYS A 187 12.26 15.33 11.20
C CYS A 187 11.30 15.03 10.04
N GLU A 188 11.62 14.04 9.26
CA GLU A 188 10.77 13.61 8.17
C GLU A 188 9.65 12.70 8.72
N CYS A 189 8.40 13.03 8.41
CA CYS A 189 7.25 12.16 8.68
C CYS A 189 6.97 11.33 7.43
N ARG A 190 6.94 10.02 7.58
CA ARG A 190 6.72 9.06 6.51
C ARG A 190 5.31 8.48 6.49
N GLY A 191 4.50 8.76 7.50
CA GLY A 191 3.12 8.31 7.53
C GLY A 191 2.50 8.35 8.91
N ILE A 192 1.23 7.95 8.95
CA ILE A 192 0.47 7.69 10.18
C ILE A 192 0.03 6.23 10.12
N ILE A 193 0.34 5.47 11.17
CA ILE A 193 -0.01 4.05 11.28
C ILE A 193 -0.65 3.86 12.66
N ASP A 194 -1.84 3.31 12.70
CA ASP A 194 -2.61 3.14 13.94
C ASP A 194 -2.78 4.45 14.74
N GLY A 195 -2.86 5.60 14.07
CA GLY A 195 -3.02 6.90 14.70
C GLY A 195 -1.74 7.45 15.37
N VAL A 196 -0.57 6.86 15.10
CA VAL A 196 0.75 7.38 15.52
C VAL A 196 1.62 7.67 14.31
N TYR A 197 2.52 8.64 14.44
CA TYR A 197 3.33 9.14 13.32
C TYR A 197 4.61 8.31 13.15
N LEU A 198 4.86 7.78 11.95
CA LEU A 198 6.14 7.20 11.57
C LEU A 198 7.09 8.31 11.17
N VAL A 199 8.17 8.48 11.91
CA VAL A 199 9.18 9.52 11.67
C VAL A 199 10.54 8.92 11.36
N VAL A 200 11.30 9.61 10.50
CA VAL A 200 12.72 9.35 10.25
C VAL A 200 13.49 10.52 10.83
N TYR A 201 14.35 10.24 11.80
CA TYR A 201 15.09 11.25 12.55
C TYR A 201 16.58 10.95 12.60
N ARG A 202 17.38 12.01 12.68
CA ARG A 202 18.83 11.89 12.83
C ARG A 202 19.18 11.49 14.25
N VAL A 203 20.08 10.53 14.41
CA VAL A 203 20.62 10.19 15.73
C VAL A 203 21.61 11.26 16.15
N ASN A 204 21.37 11.91 17.29
CA ASN A 204 22.17 13.01 17.81
C ASN A 204 23.67 12.66 17.82
N GLY A 205 24.48 13.56 17.24
CA GLY A 205 25.95 13.42 17.18
C GLY A 205 26.45 12.44 16.11
N THR A 206 25.61 11.94 15.23
CA THR A 206 25.98 11.02 14.13
C THR A 206 25.36 11.44 12.80
N ASP A 207 25.85 10.86 11.70
CA ASP A 207 25.23 10.98 10.37
C ASP A 207 24.22 9.84 10.11
N SER A 208 23.87 9.09 11.14
CA SER A 208 22.93 7.99 11.03
C SER A 208 21.49 8.45 11.22
N PHE A 209 20.57 7.83 10.49
CA PHE A 209 19.13 8.02 10.65
C PHE A 209 18.49 6.76 11.22
N LYS A 210 17.46 6.94 12.00
CA LYS A 210 16.57 5.87 12.49
C LYS A 210 15.14 6.21 12.18
N CYS A 211 14.29 5.20 12.09
CA CYS A 211 12.85 5.37 12.01
C CYS A 211 12.18 4.83 13.29
N GLY A 212 11.01 5.37 13.58
CA GLY A 212 10.19 4.94 14.72
C GLY A 212 8.92 5.76 14.82
N PHE A 213 8.11 5.43 15.83
CA PHE A 213 6.79 6.01 16.02
C PHE A 213 6.79 7.05 17.13
N VAL A 214 6.04 8.14 16.91
CA VAL A 214 5.78 9.19 17.89
C VAL A 214 4.27 9.44 18.02
N ASN A 215 3.83 9.82 19.22
CA ASN A 215 2.40 10.00 19.54
C ASN A 215 2.00 11.48 19.65
N TYR A 216 2.74 12.38 19.05
CA TYR A 216 2.44 13.80 19.10
C TYR A 216 1.55 14.23 17.94
N SER A 217 0.31 14.60 18.24
CA SER A 217 -0.72 14.89 17.23
C SER A 217 -0.63 16.26 16.55
N GLY A 218 0.24 17.15 16.98
CA GLY A 218 0.32 18.53 16.47
C GLY A 218 1.46 18.82 15.50
N GLY A 219 2.19 17.82 15.05
CA GLY A 219 3.50 17.99 14.43
C GLY A 219 3.58 18.06 12.91
N VAL A 220 2.60 17.56 12.17
CA VAL A 220 2.68 17.46 10.69
C VAL A 220 2.31 18.78 10.02
N ARG A 221 3.16 19.24 9.09
CA ARG A 221 2.98 20.44 8.28
C ARG A 221 3.27 20.17 6.82
#